data_b9862231458dbc92f15a365428915706
#
_entry.id   b9862231458dbc92f15a365428915706
#
_cell.length_a   1.000
_cell.length_b   1.000
_cell.length_c   1.000
_cell.angle_alpha   90.00
_cell.angle_beta   90.00
_cell.angle_gamma   90.00
#
_symmetry.space_group_name_H-M   'P 1'
#
loop_
_entity.id
_entity.type
_entity.pdbx_description
1 polymer ?
#
loop_
_entity_poly.entity_id
_entity_poly.type
_entity_poly.pdbx_seq_one_letter_code
_entity_poly.pdbx_strand_id
1 'polypeptide(L)'
;MNFKYIKHIIPGAALVLATAGMSSCTGDLDVTPHDPSTQMNTNEPALFTKCYANMALAGQTGPDGDCDIDGLDGGTTGFVRQLFNTQELPTDEAICCWGDPGVDQFNFGTWDSSHPMINGFYYRLYAGVSYCNKYLQECGGQDAQHTAEVRFLRALYYYYLMDAFGNVPFTTEVSIEAPKQIKRADLFKWLEEELINEVEPNLMDASVTHEGEVGYGRAQKDAAWLLLARMYLNAEVYTGTARWQDAKTYAEKVIAGPHKLWTTPKNGYSAYQMLFMGDNGTNGASQEAVLSLIQDGTTTASYGTTLFLMASTWKSDMNFDKNYGSSEFWAGNRARSSLVKKFFPTSDAPQDSTYKVTAAAGDARALFCGCGTEVKKNDKKSEEASKLAGKQVIVNDTNYVKRTLVAEKWGEYTNGFSVAKYRNTYSNGSIPHNAKFCDTDFFLMRSAEAYFIAAEADARLHGDVTTDCAKYINAIRQRAGVSTQDRWTVNQILDERAREFYFEGYRRTDLIRYGLFNTGEYLWEWKGGTLKGVSFPATHCVFAIPANDIIANPNLKQNEGY
;
A
#
# COMPACT_ATOMS: atom_id res chain seq x y z
N MET A 1 26.37 -29.15 84.60
CA MET A 1 25.44 -29.01 85.75
C MET A 1 24.54 -27.86 85.52
N ASN A 2 23.21 -28.19 85.38
CA ASN A 2 22.01 -27.38 85.51
C ASN A 2 21.92 -25.99 84.87
N PHE A 3 21.36 -26.06 83.65
CA PHE A 3 20.54 -25.02 83.08
C PHE A 3 19.21 -24.92 83.85
N LYS A 4 18.94 -23.86 84.52
CA LYS A 4 17.61 -23.35 84.91
C LYS A 4 17.72 -21.88 85.30
N TYR A 5 16.82 -21.05 84.77
CA TYR A 5 16.63 -19.61 84.93
C TYR A 5 17.24 -18.68 83.86
N ILE A 6 16.65 -18.70 82.67
CA ILE A 6 16.45 -17.53 81.82
C ILE A 6 15.15 -17.85 80.95
N LYS A 7 14.02 -17.70 81.59
CA LYS A 7 12.74 -17.60 80.88
C LYS A 7 12.04 -16.45 81.59
N HIS A 8 11.93 -15.28 80.92
CA HIS A 8 10.91 -14.26 81.09
C HIS A 8 11.35 -12.81 80.79
N ILE A 9 12.32 -12.55 79.88
CA ILE A 9 12.61 -11.15 79.48
C ILE A 9 12.72 -10.98 77.96
N ILE A 10 12.01 -11.75 77.19
CA ILE A 10 12.03 -11.62 75.72
C ILE A 10 10.64 -11.71 75.06
N PRO A 11 9.58 -11.05 75.57
CA PRO A 11 8.48 -10.75 74.64
C PRO A 11 8.28 -9.26 74.35
N GLY A 12 8.92 -8.33 75.07
CA GLY A 12 8.68 -6.89 74.83
C GLY A 12 9.62 -6.22 73.81
N ALA A 13 10.82 -6.74 73.61
CA ALA A 13 11.77 -6.12 72.69
C ALA A 13 11.63 -6.59 71.24
N ALA A 14 11.02 -7.78 71.02
CA ALA A 14 10.77 -8.29 69.69
C ALA A 14 9.54 -7.64 68.99
N LEU A 15 8.61 -7.08 69.74
CA LEU A 15 7.43 -6.43 69.18
C LEU A 15 7.69 -4.96 68.79
N VAL A 16 8.67 -4.30 69.42
CA VAL A 16 9.07 -2.91 69.09
C VAL A 16 10.03 -2.87 67.91
N LEU A 17 10.80 -3.94 67.68
CA LEU A 17 11.63 -4.05 66.49
C LEU A 17 10.85 -4.48 65.21
N ALA A 18 9.70 -5.12 65.38
CA ALA A 18 8.87 -5.52 64.24
C ALA A 18 8.00 -4.35 63.70
N THR A 19 7.73 -3.31 64.50
CA THR A 19 7.00 -2.13 64.05
C THR A 19 7.86 -1.00 63.49
N ALA A 20 9.18 -1.03 63.74
CA ALA A 20 10.15 -0.09 63.17
C ALA A 20 10.67 -0.54 61.77
N GLY A 21 10.38 -1.77 61.35
CA GLY A 21 10.80 -2.33 60.08
C GLY A 21 9.79 -2.23 58.92
N MET A 22 8.61 -1.63 59.14
CA MET A 22 7.57 -1.51 58.12
C MET A 22 7.38 -0.09 57.57
N SER A 23 8.27 0.84 57.86
CA SER A 23 8.32 2.13 57.18
C SER A 23 9.50 2.21 56.19
N SER A 24 9.97 1.04 55.70
CA SER A 24 11.06 0.96 54.73
C SER A 24 10.49 0.79 53.34
N CYS A 25 10.81 1.75 52.51
CA CYS A 25 11.02 1.57 51.06
C CYS A 25 9.79 1.45 50.16
N THR A 26 8.80 2.33 50.28
CA THR A 26 8.03 2.68 49.11
C THR A 26 8.74 3.72 48.23
N GLY A 27 9.72 4.46 48.76
CA GLY A 27 10.56 5.39 48.01
C GLY A 27 11.71 4.76 47.22
N ASP A 28 12.14 3.52 47.60
CA ASP A 28 13.19 2.80 46.84
C ASP A 28 12.66 2.02 45.63
N LEU A 29 11.34 2.05 45.36
CA LEU A 29 10.74 1.46 44.17
C LEU A 29 10.63 2.46 43.00
N ASP A 30 10.86 3.74 43.26
CA ASP A 30 10.99 4.80 42.24
C ASP A 30 12.44 4.98 41.80
N VAL A 31 13.15 3.90 41.51
CA VAL A 31 14.49 3.96 40.92
C VAL A 31 14.37 4.35 39.45
N THR A 32 14.84 5.55 39.14
CA THR A 32 15.10 5.91 37.74
C THR A 32 16.22 4.99 37.23
N PRO A 33 15.99 4.21 36.16
CA PRO A 33 17.04 3.37 35.60
C PRO A 33 18.26 4.20 35.24
N HIS A 34 19.47 3.78 35.71
CA HIS A 34 20.73 4.45 35.39
C HIS A 34 21.19 4.23 33.95
N ASP A 35 20.63 3.25 33.25
CA ASP A 35 20.87 3.01 31.82
C ASP A 35 20.03 3.98 30.98
N PRO A 36 20.66 4.89 30.21
CA PRO A 36 19.94 5.81 29.34
C PRO A 36 19.01 5.12 28.32
N SER A 37 19.29 3.85 27.97
CA SER A 37 18.46 3.06 27.08
C SER A 37 17.15 2.56 27.73
N THR A 38 17.11 2.56 29.06
CA THR A 38 15.92 2.19 29.86
C THR A 38 15.20 3.42 30.45
N GLN A 39 15.76 4.63 30.31
CA GLN A 39 15.04 5.86 30.62
C GLN A 39 14.06 6.14 29.50
N MET A 40 12.77 5.87 29.76
CA MET A 40 11.66 6.19 28.85
C MET A 40 11.41 7.70 28.80
N ASN A 41 12.37 8.48 28.32
CA ASN A 41 12.06 9.80 27.79
C ASN A 41 11.53 9.58 26.36
N THR A 42 10.23 9.45 26.23
CA THR A 42 9.60 9.30 24.93
C THR A 42 9.92 10.54 24.11
N ASN A 43 10.70 10.35 23.05
CA ASN A 43 10.95 11.40 22.07
C ASN A 43 9.71 11.50 21.16
N GLU A 44 8.82 12.43 21.49
CA GLU A 44 7.55 12.61 20.75
C GLU A 44 7.77 12.75 19.25
N PRO A 45 8.65 13.63 18.70
CA PRO A 45 8.86 13.74 17.27
C PRO A 45 9.34 12.45 16.60
N ALA A 46 10.20 11.68 17.29
CA ALA A 46 10.70 10.42 16.74
C ALA A 46 9.60 9.36 16.70
N LEU A 47 8.77 9.26 17.75
CA LEU A 47 7.65 8.31 17.78
C LEU A 47 6.55 8.70 16.80
N PHE A 48 6.25 9.99 16.66
CA PHE A 48 5.34 10.50 15.62
C PHE A 48 5.82 10.12 14.22
N THR A 49 7.08 10.40 13.91
CA THR A 49 7.68 10.03 12.62
C THR A 49 7.62 8.51 12.38
N LYS A 50 7.84 7.69 13.43
CA LYS A 50 7.78 6.22 13.33
C LYS A 50 6.39 5.72 12.91
N CYS A 51 5.31 6.40 13.30
CA CYS A 51 3.95 6.04 12.89
C CYS A 51 3.76 6.15 11.36
N TYR A 52 4.36 7.15 10.71
CA TYR A 52 4.36 7.31 9.25
C TYR A 52 5.40 6.39 8.58
N ALA A 53 6.61 6.36 9.11
CA ALA A 53 7.74 5.65 8.50
C ALA A 53 7.51 4.15 8.35
N ASN A 54 6.64 3.54 9.15
CA ASN A 54 6.26 2.14 9.04
C ASN A 54 5.70 1.74 7.66
N MET A 55 5.13 2.68 6.90
CA MET A 55 4.66 2.44 5.52
C MET A 55 5.76 2.65 4.48
N ALA A 56 6.80 3.42 4.80
CA ALA A 56 7.89 3.76 3.89
C ALA A 56 9.16 2.91 4.12
N LEU A 57 9.34 2.37 5.32
CA LEU A 57 10.54 1.64 5.73
C LEU A 57 10.19 0.26 6.31
N ALA A 58 11.09 -0.70 6.15
CA ALA A 58 10.94 -2.04 6.71
C ALA A 58 11.68 -2.23 8.05
N GLY A 59 12.59 -1.31 8.41
CA GLY A 59 13.37 -1.31 9.64
C GLY A 59 14.11 0.01 9.84
N GLN A 60 14.95 0.10 10.88
CA GLN A 60 15.61 1.35 11.27
C GLN A 60 17.07 1.45 10.81
N THR A 61 17.64 0.36 10.32
CA THR A 61 19.08 0.24 10.02
C THR A 61 19.37 0.30 8.51
N GLY A 62 18.46 0.84 7.72
CA GLY A 62 18.57 0.98 6.27
C GLY A 62 18.05 -0.26 5.51
N PRO A 63 18.15 -0.24 4.18
CA PRO A 63 17.51 -1.26 3.32
C PRO A 63 18.14 -2.66 3.44
N ASP A 64 19.42 -2.73 3.78
CA ASP A 64 20.17 -3.99 3.97
C ASP A 64 20.30 -4.37 5.46
N GLY A 65 19.63 -3.63 6.36
CA GLY A 65 19.65 -3.88 7.79
C GLY A 65 18.52 -4.80 8.25
N ASP A 66 18.44 -4.98 9.57
CA ASP A 66 17.42 -5.82 10.18
C ASP A 66 16.03 -5.26 9.98
N CYS A 67 15.12 -6.14 9.58
CA CYS A 67 13.69 -5.86 9.52
C CYS A 67 13.09 -5.81 10.92
N ASP A 68 12.13 -4.93 11.14
CA ASP A 68 11.36 -4.86 12.39
C ASP A 68 10.19 -5.86 12.45
N ILE A 69 10.09 -6.76 11.46
CA ILE A 69 9.18 -7.91 11.41
C ILE A 69 10.03 -9.18 11.27
N ASP A 70 9.99 -10.06 12.27
CA ASP A 70 10.73 -11.31 12.25
C ASP A 70 10.25 -12.28 11.16
N GLY A 71 11.19 -13.07 10.64
CA GLY A 71 10.92 -14.19 9.73
C GLY A 71 10.86 -13.87 8.26
N LEU A 72 10.93 -12.59 7.87
CA LEU A 72 11.04 -12.13 6.48
C LEU A 72 12.12 -11.06 6.36
N ASP A 73 12.69 -10.92 5.17
CA ASP A 73 13.62 -9.85 4.87
C ASP A 73 12.91 -8.48 4.73
N GLY A 74 13.67 -7.39 4.85
CA GLY A 74 13.14 -6.04 4.80
C GLY A 74 12.43 -5.71 3.48
N GLY A 75 12.92 -6.20 2.34
CA GLY A 75 12.29 -6.02 1.04
C GLY A 75 10.94 -6.72 0.93
N THR A 76 10.79 -7.86 1.60
CA THR A 76 9.56 -8.68 1.56
C THR A 76 8.51 -8.21 2.57
N THR A 77 8.89 -7.50 3.64
CA THR A 77 7.95 -6.97 4.64
C THR A 77 7.49 -5.54 4.38
N GLY A 78 8.01 -4.87 3.35
CA GLY A 78 7.65 -3.49 3.02
C GLY A 78 6.15 -3.35 2.73
N PHE A 79 5.53 -2.30 3.29
CA PHE A 79 4.08 -2.07 3.17
C PHE A 79 3.61 -2.00 1.71
N VAL A 80 4.28 -1.22 0.86
CA VAL A 80 3.88 -1.03 -0.56
C VAL A 80 3.97 -2.34 -1.34
N ARG A 81 5.04 -3.15 -1.12
CA ARG A 81 5.17 -4.47 -1.75
C ARG A 81 4.04 -5.39 -1.35
N GLN A 82 3.68 -5.43 -0.07
CA GLN A 82 2.63 -6.34 0.39
C GLN A 82 1.23 -5.84 0.05
N LEU A 83 1.01 -4.54 -0.01
CA LEU A 83 -0.20 -3.95 -0.56
C LEU A 83 -0.37 -4.39 -2.04
N PHE A 84 0.68 -4.26 -2.85
CA PHE A 84 0.67 -4.73 -4.24
C PHE A 84 0.42 -6.24 -4.32
N ASN A 85 1.16 -7.05 -3.57
CA ASN A 85 1.02 -8.51 -3.62
C ASN A 85 -0.39 -8.98 -3.26
N THR A 86 -1.03 -8.33 -2.28
CA THR A 86 -2.38 -8.71 -1.83
C THR A 86 -3.50 -8.14 -2.70
N GLN A 87 -3.29 -6.99 -3.33
CA GLN A 87 -4.33 -6.29 -4.09
C GLN A 87 -4.23 -6.48 -5.60
N GLU A 88 -3.05 -6.81 -6.15
CA GLU A 88 -2.82 -6.85 -7.60
C GLU A 88 -2.54 -8.26 -8.12
N LEU A 89 -1.63 -9.02 -7.48
CA LEU A 89 -1.22 -10.34 -7.98
C LEU A 89 -2.37 -11.36 -8.08
N PRO A 90 -3.33 -11.43 -7.13
CA PRO A 90 -4.44 -12.38 -7.23
C PRO A 90 -5.55 -11.92 -8.19
N THR A 91 -5.31 -10.90 -9.04
CA THR A 91 -6.34 -10.27 -9.87
C THR A 91 -6.06 -10.38 -11.36
N ASP A 92 -6.89 -9.74 -12.17
CA ASP A 92 -6.78 -9.64 -13.63
C ASP A 92 -5.69 -8.66 -14.10
N GLU A 93 -4.95 -8.00 -13.18
CA GLU A 93 -4.00 -6.95 -13.53
C GLU A 93 -2.56 -7.41 -13.59
N ALA A 94 -2.09 -8.20 -12.61
CA ALA A 94 -0.67 -8.53 -12.46
C ALA A 94 -0.40 -10.02 -12.33
N ILE A 95 0.79 -10.43 -12.78
CA ILE A 95 1.36 -11.77 -12.57
C ILE A 95 2.86 -11.67 -12.34
N CYS A 96 3.40 -12.44 -11.40
CA CYS A 96 4.83 -12.46 -11.06
C CYS A 96 5.47 -13.79 -11.44
N CYS A 97 6.70 -13.75 -11.98
CA CYS A 97 7.44 -14.97 -12.37
C CYS A 97 8.47 -15.44 -11.34
N TRP A 98 8.58 -14.78 -10.20
CA TRP A 98 9.55 -15.18 -9.18
C TRP A 98 9.14 -16.48 -8.49
N GLY A 99 10.15 -17.23 -8.04
CA GLY A 99 9.97 -18.45 -7.26
C GLY A 99 10.00 -18.24 -5.75
N ASP A 100 9.84 -16.99 -5.27
CA ASP A 100 9.79 -16.71 -3.83
C ASP A 100 8.57 -17.40 -3.21
N PRO A 101 8.69 -17.95 -1.98
CA PRO A 101 7.60 -18.64 -1.33
C PRO A 101 6.34 -17.77 -1.25
N GLY A 102 5.22 -18.27 -1.78
CA GLY A 102 3.92 -17.60 -1.78
C GLY A 102 3.58 -16.79 -3.04
N VAL A 103 4.54 -16.46 -3.91
CA VAL A 103 4.26 -15.68 -5.13
C VAL A 103 3.33 -16.43 -6.08
N ASP A 104 3.56 -17.71 -6.30
CA ASP A 104 2.70 -18.57 -7.12
C ASP A 104 1.29 -18.71 -6.52
N GLN A 105 1.19 -18.78 -5.20
CA GLN A 105 -0.10 -18.86 -4.50
C GLN A 105 -0.93 -17.57 -4.69
N PHE A 106 -0.30 -16.40 -4.70
CA PHE A 106 -0.98 -15.16 -5.09
C PHE A 106 -1.44 -15.20 -6.55
N ASN A 107 -0.56 -15.60 -7.49
CA ASN A 107 -0.92 -15.68 -8.90
C ASN A 107 -2.13 -16.57 -9.15
N PHE A 108 -2.30 -17.62 -8.34
CA PHE A 108 -3.30 -18.67 -8.54
C PHE A 108 -4.52 -18.56 -7.61
N GLY A 109 -4.47 -17.74 -6.57
CA GLY A 109 -5.53 -17.69 -5.56
C GLY A 109 -5.60 -18.94 -4.68
N THR A 110 -4.44 -19.52 -4.31
CA THR A 110 -4.33 -20.81 -3.58
C THR A 110 -3.61 -20.70 -2.24
N TRP A 111 -3.57 -19.53 -1.64
CA TRP A 111 -2.93 -19.29 -0.32
C TRP A 111 -3.65 -20.00 0.83
N ASP A 112 -2.93 -20.18 1.92
CA ASP A 112 -3.43 -20.70 3.20
C ASP A 112 -2.94 -19.87 4.41
N SER A 113 -3.21 -20.33 5.64
CA SER A 113 -2.89 -19.62 6.88
C SER A 113 -1.39 -19.58 7.22
N SER A 114 -0.55 -20.30 6.48
CA SER A 114 0.91 -20.32 6.64
C SER A 114 1.64 -19.42 5.62
N HIS A 115 0.90 -18.75 4.73
CA HIS A 115 1.46 -17.98 3.62
C HIS A 115 2.35 -16.82 4.12
N PRO A 116 3.67 -16.83 3.81
CA PRO A 116 4.63 -15.95 4.48
C PRO A 116 4.39 -14.47 4.21
N MET A 117 4.04 -14.10 2.96
CA MET A 117 3.84 -12.70 2.59
C MET A 117 2.51 -12.13 3.09
N ILE A 118 1.44 -12.93 3.18
CA ILE A 118 0.18 -12.53 3.82
C ILE A 118 0.43 -12.28 5.30
N ASN A 119 1.18 -13.18 5.97
CA ASN A 119 1.59 -13.00 7.36
C ASN A 119 2.45 -11.73 7.52
N GLY A 120 3.40 -11.50 6.62
CA GLY A 120 4.22 -10.27 6.60
C GLY A 120 3.39 -9.00 6.48
N PHE A 121 2.35 -8.99 5.64
CA PHE A 121 1.42 -7.86 5.54
C PHE A 121 0.64 -7.63 6.83
N TYR A 122 0.09 -8.69 7.40
CA TYR A 122 -0.62 -8.65 8.68
C TYR A 122 0.25 -8.07 9.79
N TYR A 123 1.48 -8.57 9.96
CA TYR A 123 2.38 -8.07 11.00
C TYR A 123 2.85 -6.64 10.73
N ARG A 124 3.06 -6.25 9.47
CA ARG A 124 3.40 -4.87 9.11
C ARG A 124 2.27 -3.89 9.51
N LEU A 125 1.03 -4.27 9.29
CA LEU A 125 -0.13 -3.47 9.70
C LEU A 125 -0.23 -3.36 11.22
N TYR A 126 -0.03 -4.47 11.95
CA TYR A 126 -0.04 -4.46 13.42
C TYR A 126 1.15 -3.74 14.04
N ALA A 127 2.32 -3.77 13.42
CA ALA A 127 3.43 -2.92 13.83
C ALA A 127 3.03 -1.43 13.78
N GLY A 128 2.35 -1.00 12.71
CA GLY A 128 1.80 0.34 12.59
C GLY A 128 0.77 0.67 13.67
N VAL A 129 -0.17 -0.24 13.94
CA VAL A 129 -1.14 -0.08 15.05
C VAL A 129 -0.42 0.07 16.40
N SER A 130 0.60 -0.74 16.65
CA SER A 130 1.37 -0.72 17.90
C SER A 130 2.12 0.60 18.09
N TYR A 131 2.76 1.15 17.04
CA TYR A 131 3.40 2.46 17.09
C TYR A 131 2.39 3.58 17.35
N CYS A 132 1.25 3.54 16.70
CA CYS A 132 0.18 4.52 16.94
C CYS A 132 -0.37 4.43 18.37
N ASN A 133 -0.65 3.22 18.88
CA ASN A 133 -1.11 3.04 20.26
C ASN A 133 -0.07 3.53 21.26
N LYS A 134 1.21 3.25 21.04
CA LYS A 134 2.32 3.73 21.90
C LYS A 134 2.36 5.26 21.91
N TYR A 135 2.27 5.90 20.73
CA TYR A 135 2.22 7.35 20.65
C TYR A 135 1.02 7.92 21.43
N LEU A 136 -0.17 7.39 21.18
CA LEU A 136 -1.39 7.89 21.82
C LEU A 136 -1.39 7.71 23.34
N GLN A 137 -0.78 6.64 23.84
CA GLN A 137 -0.63 6.37 25.27
C GLN A 137 0.35 7.30 25.94
N GLU A 138 1.49 7.63 25.30
CA GLU A 138 2.58 8.39 25.94
C GLU A 138 2.57 9.88 25.58
N CYS A 139 2.13 10.24 24.39
CA CYS A 139 2.18 11.60 23.86
C CYS A 139 0.80 12.16 23.48
N GLY A 140 -0.25 11.33 23.51
CA GLY A 140 -1.59 11.75 23.13
C GLY A 140 -2.05 12.97 23.92
N GLY A 141 -2.55 14.00 23.20
CA GLY A 141 -3.03 15.25 23.78
C GLY A 141 -1.94 16.31 24.05
N GLN A 142 -0.65 16.02 23.86
CA GLN A 142 0.42 17.03 23.93
C GLN A 142 0.34 17.99 22.73
N ASP A 143 0.07 17.45 21.55
CA ASP A 143 -0.23 18.19 20.31
C ASP A 143 -1.52 17.61 19.71
N ALA A 144 -2.55 18.46 19.57
CA ALA A 144 -3.86 18.02 19.10
C ALA A 144 -3.82 17.56 17.63
N GLN A 145 -3.02 18.22 16.80
CA GLN A 145 -2.88 17.89 15.39
C GLN A 145 -2.11 16.58 15.21
N HIS A 146 -0.95 16.41 15.85
CA HIS A 146 -0.20 15.15 15.81
C HIS A 146 -1.05 13.99 16.36
N THR A 147 -1.80 14.23 17.43
CA THR A 147 -2.73 13.23 18.00
C THR A 147 -3.76 12.80 16.96
N ALA A 148 -4.39 13.75 16.25
CA ALA A 148 -5.38 13.45 15.21
C ALA A 148 -4.77 12.69 14.02
N GLU A 149 -3.56 13.06 13.60
CA GLU A 149 -2.85 12.36 12.53
C GLU A 149 -2.50 10.92 12.91
N VAL A 150 -2.03 10.69 14.14
CA VAL A 150 -1.72 9.33 14.61
C VAL A 150 -3.00 8.49 14.76
N ARG A 151 -4.12 9.09 15.19
CA ARG A 151 -5.43 8.42 15.18
C ARG A 151 -5.87 8.07 13.75
N PHE A 152 -5.67 8.98 12.79
CA PHE A 152 -5.91 8.70 11.36
C PHE A 152 -5.06 7.53 10.86
N LEU A 153 -3.75 7.51 11.15
CA LEU A 153 -2.86 6.42 10.72
C LEU A 153 -3.29 5.08 11.34
N ARG A 154 -3.66 5.06 12.63
CA ARG A 154 -4.20 3.86 13.28
C ARG A 154 -5.49 3.39 12.58
N ALA A 155 -6.39 4.30 12.26
CA ALA A 155 -7.62 4.00 11.52
C ALA A 155 -7.30 3.45 10.11
N LEU A 156 -6.30 4.00 9.42
CA LEU A 156 -5.85 3.53 8.11
C LEU A 156 -5.27 2.11 8.18
N TYR A 157 -4.44 1.79 9.19
CA TYR A 157 -3.94 0.43 9.41
C TYR A 157 -5.08 -0.55 9.69
N TYR A 158 -6.03 -0.18 10.55
CA TYR A 158 -7.21 -1.00 10.82
C TYR A 158 -8.15 -1.14 9.61
N TYR A 159 -8.24 -0.12 8.75
CA TYR A 159 -8.96 -0.23 7.49
C TYR A 159 -8.37 -1.34 6.59
N TYR A 160 -7.03 -1.36 6.41
CA TYR A 160 -6.39 -2.42 5.64
C TYR A 160 -6.53 -3.80 6.29
N LEU A 161 -6.47 -3.88 7.62
CA LEU A 161 -6.74 -5.12 8.37
C LEU A 161 -8.18 -5.60 8.14
N MET A 162 -9.16 -4.69 8.22
CA MET A 162 -10.57 -4.98 7.98
C MET A 162 -10.83 -5.46 6.55
N ASP A 163 -10.24 -4.79 5.54
CA ASP A 163 -10.41 -5.16 4.14
C ASP A 163 -9.79 -6.52 3.82
N ALA A 164 -8.55 -6.73 4.26
CA ALA A 164 -7.79 -7.93 3.92
C ALA A 164 -8.18 -9.16 4.77
N PHE A 165 -8.38 -8.98 6.09
CA PHE A 165 -8.51 -10.10 7.05
C PHE A 165 -9.88 -10.20 7.71
N GLY A 166 -10.78 -9.27 7.50
CA GLY A 166 -12.15 -9.33 8.00
C GLY A 166 -12.25 -9.14 9.53
N ASN A 167 -12.45 -10.23 10.26
CA ASN A 167 -12.47 -10.22 11.72
C ASN A 167 -11.05 -10.32 12.26
N VAL A 168 -10.61 -9.32 13.03
CA VAL A 168 -9.21 -9.18 13.43
C VAL A 168 -9.06 -8.89 14.93
N PRO A 169 -7.92 -9.20 15.58
CA PRO A 169 -7.65 -8.73 16.93
C PRO A 169 -7.69 -7.21 16.99
N PHE A 170 -8.32 -6.66 18.06
CA PHE A 170 -8.54 -5.23 18.18
C PHE A 170 -8.11 -4.70 19.55
N THR A 171 -7.26 -3.68 19.53
CA THR A 171 -6.84 -2.93 20.71
C THR A 171 -6.49 -1.50 20.34
N THR A 172 -6.78 -0.56 21.25
CA THR A 172 -6.44 0.86 21.13
C THR A 172 -5.36 1.29 22.13
N GLU A 173 -4.75 0.33 22.81
CA GLU A 173 -3.71 0.54 23.82
C GLU A 173 -2.59 -0.50 23.69
N VAL A 174 -1.43 -0.19 24.28
CA VAL A 174 -0.34 -1.16 24.45
C VAL A 174 -0.62 -1.96 25.73
N SER A 175 -0.80 -3.26 25.59
CA SER A 175 -1.10 -4.18 26.70
C SER A 175 -0.37 -5.50 26.50
N ILE A 176 -0.09 -6.20 27.61
CA ILE A 176 0.40 -7.59 27.63
C ILE A 176 -0.75 -8.59 27.48
N GLU A 177 -1.99 -8.15 27.61
CA GLU A 177 -3.16 -9.01 27.44
C GLU A 177 -3.42 -9.28 25.95
N ALA A 178 -3.74 -10.53 25.63
CA ALA A 178 -4.09 -10.92 24.29
C ALA A 178 -5.40 -10.24 23.85
N PRO A 179 -5.40 -9.45 22.75
CA PRO A 179 -6.55 -8.69 22.31
C PRO A 179 -7.70 -9.59 21.88
N LYS A 180 -8.93 -9.13 22.11
CA LYS A 180 -10.14 -9.80 21.62
C LYS A 180 -10.32 -9.58 20.13
N GLN A 181 -10.90 -10.54 19.45
CA GLN A 181 -11.28 -10.39 18.05
C GLN A 181 -12.52 -9.49 17.93
N ILE A 182 -12.45 -8.49 17.04
CA ILE A 182 -13.59 -7.65 16.65
C ILE A 182 -14.21 -8.19 15.36
N LYS A 183 -15.52 -8.11 15.22
CA LYS A 183 -16.20 -8.44 13.96
C LYS A 183 -15.98 -7.32 12.93
N ARG A 184 -15.91 -7.69 11.67
CA ARG A 184 -15.70 -6.75 10.56
C ARG A 184 -16.66 -5.57 10.56
N ALA A 185 -17.95 -5.84 10.76
CA ALA A 185 -18.97 -4.80 10.81
C ALA A 185 -18.85 -3.87 12.04
N ASP A 186 -18.44 -4.42 13.19
CA ASP A 186 -18.21 -3.62 14.40
C ASP A 186 -16.94 -2.77 14.26
N LEU A 187 -15.91 -3.29 13.59
CA LEU A 187 -14.71 -2.52 13.27
C LEU A 187 -15.02 -1.38 12.29
N PHE A 188 -15.85 -1.64 11.27
CA PHE A 188 -16.32 -0.59 10.36
C PHE A 188 -16.98 0.56 11.13
N LYS A 189 -17.88 0.24 12.05
CA LYS A 189 -18.56 1.23 12.89
C LYS A 189 -17.57 2.03 13.74
N TRP A 190 -16.63 1.34 14.40
CA TRP A 190 -15.60 2.00 15.20
C TRP A 190 -14.73 2.94 14.35
N LEU A 191 -14.33 2.51 13.15
CA LEU A 191 -13.56 3.35 12.20
C LEU A 191 -14.34 4.59 11.77
N GLU A 192 -15.63 4.44 11.48
CA GLU A 192 -16.52 5.55 11.13
C GLU A 192 -16.60 6.57 12.27
N GLU A 193 -16.85 6.11 13.50
CA GLU A 193 -16.93 6.95 14.69
C GLU A 193 -15.60 7.65 15.00
N GLU A 194 -14.48 6.93 14.91
CA GLU A 194 -13.13 7.47 15.13
C GLU A 194 -12.80 8.56 14.10
N LEU A 195 -13.05 8.30 12.82
CA LEU A 195 -12.74 9.24 11.74
C LEU A 195 -13.60 10.51 11.80
N ILE A 196 -14.89 10.40 12.12
CA ILE A 196 -15.82 11.54 12.12
C ILE A 196 -15.67 12.39 13.39
N ASN A 197 -15.59 11.74 14.57
CA ASN A 197 -15.69 12.45 15.84
C ASN A 197 -14.34 12.89 16.39
N GLU A 198 -13.26 12.14 16.10
CA GLU A 198 -11.98 12.33 16.75
C GLU A 198 -10.89 12.82 15.76
N VAL A 199 -10.96 12.38 14.50
CA VAL A 199 -9.92 12.66 13.49
C VAL A 199 -10.27 13.90 12.68
N GLU A 200 -11.38 13.89 11.92
CA GLU A 200 -11.75 14.99 11.00
C GLU A 200 -11.75 16.38 11.68
N PRO A 201 -12.31 16.57 12.89
CA PRO A 201 -12.34 17.90 13.50
C PRO A 201 -10.97 18.48 13.86
N ASN A 202 -9.98 17.62 14.10
CA ASN A 202 -8.68 18.00 14.65
C ASN A 202 -7.50 17.93 13.63
N LEU A 203 -7.73 17.40 12.42
CA LEU A 203 -6.74 17.44 11.35
C LEU A 203 -6.58 18.85 10.78
N MET A 204 -5.42 19.12 10.18
CA MET A 204 -5.20 20.33 9.36
C MET A 204 -6.24 20.41 8.24
N ASP A 205 -6.64 21.63 7.92
CA ASP A 205 -7.44 21.88 6.73
C ASP A 205 -6.68 21.42 5.47
N ALA A 206 -7.43 20.88 4.52
CA ALA A 206 -6.85 20.39 3.27
C ALA A 206 -6.15 21.52 2.50
N SER A 207 -4.92 21.29 2.09
CA SER A 207 -4.10 22.21 1.30
C SER A 207 -3.12 21.46 0.42
N VAL A 208 -2.94 21.91 -0.82
CA VAL A 208 -1.88 21.35 -1.68
C VAL A 208 -0.54 21.74 -1.11
N THR A 209 0.31 20.75 -0.91
CA THR A 209 1.70 20.90 -0.50
C THR A 209 2.62 20.14 -1.44
N HIS A 210 3.85 20.60 -1.56
CA HIS A 210 4.89 19.99 -2.39
C HIS A 210 6.03 19.49 -1.52
N GLU A 211 6.82 18.59 -2.05
CA GLU A 211 8.01 18.09 -1.35
C GLU A 211 8.91 19.26 -0.89
N GLY A 212 9.36 19.17 0.36
CA GLY A 212 10.12 20.24 1.04
C GLY A 212 9.25 21.28 1.76
N GLU A 213 7.93 21.29 1.57
CA GLU A 213 7.00 22.16 2.29
C GLU A 213 6.48 21.49 3.57
N VAL A 214 6.14 22.34 4.55
CA VAL A 214 5.54 21.85 5.81
C VAL A 214 4.17 21.23 5.51
N GLY A 215 3.96 20.01 5.99
CA GLY A 215 2.70 19.28 5.80
C GLY A 215 2.69 18.32 4.60
N TYR A 216 3.70 18.34 3.73
CA TYR A 216 3.79 17.35 2.66
C TYR A 216 3.91 15.93 3.22
N GLY A 217 3.15 14.98 2.66
CA GLY A 217 3.09 13.59 3.13
C GLY A 217 2.36 13.39 4.47
N ARG A 218 1.81 14.44 5.09
CA ARG A 218 1.04 14.37 6.33
C ARG A 218 -0.47 14.29 6.06
N ALA A 219 -1.19 13.59 6.93
CA ALA A 219 -2.63 13.46 6.82
C ALA A 219 -3.34 14.79 7.08
N GLN A 220 -4.23 15.17 6.19
CA GLN A 220 -5.10 16.34 6.27
C GLN A 220 -6.57 15.91 6.24
N LYS A 221 -7.53 16.82 6.40
CA LYS A 221 -8.97 16.51 6.45
C LYS A 221 -9.46 15.71 5.24
N ASP A 222 -8.96 15.99 4.07
CA ASP A 222 -9.38 15.29 2.85
C ASP A 222 -8.85 13.85 2.77
N ALA A 223 -7.76 13.51 3.46
CA ALA A 223 -7.35 12.11 3.65
C ALA A 223 -8.39 11.33 4.48
N ALA A 224 -8.92 11.94 5.55
CA ALA A 224 -10.01 11.35 6.33
C ALA A 224 -11.30 11.23 5.50
N TRP A 225 -11.66 12.26 4.72
CA TRP A 225 -12.83 12.20 3.83
C TRP A 225 -12.68 11.13 2.76
N LEU A 226 -11.51 10.97 2.16
CA LEU A 226 -11.27 9.96 1.13
C LEU A 226 -11.30 8.55 1.72
N LEU A 227 -10.76 8.35 2.93
CA LEU A 227 -10.85 7.07 3.64
C LEU A 227 -12.31 6.73 3.96
N LEU A 228 -13.11 7.67 4.46
CA LEU A 228 -14.55 7.49 4.70
C LEU A 228 -15.30 7.17 3.40
N ALA A 229 -15.02 7.88 2.31
CA ALA A 229 -15.62 7.62 1.00
C ALA A 229 -15.31 6.19 0.51
N ARG A 230 -14.05 5.74 0.66
CA ARG A 230 -13.59 4.38 0.33
C ARG A 230 -14.30 3.33 1.18
N MET A 231 -14.41 3.57 2.49
CA MET A 231 -15.12 2.69 3.41
C MET A 231 -16.60 2.56 3.03
N TYR A 232 -17.29 3.68 2.79
CA TYR A 232 -18.71 3.68 2.43
C TYR A 232 -18.99 3.03 1.06
N LEU A 233 -18.08 3.20 0.09
CA LEU A 233 -18.20 2.51 -1.21
C LEU A 233 -18.20 0.99 -1.05
N ASN A 234 -17.44 0.48 -0.08
CA ASN A 234 -17.31 -0.95 0.20
C ASN A 234 -18.18 -1.42 1.40
N ALA A 235 -19.06 -0.58 1.94
CA ALA A 235 -19.83 -0.87 3.15
C ALA A 235 -20.70 -2.13 3.04
N GLU A 236 -21.28 -2.38 1.87
CA GLU A 236 -22.08 -3.60 1.63
C GLU A 236 -21.24 -4.86 1.80
N VAL A 237 -19.99 -4.89 1.34
CA VAL A 237 -19.05 -6.00 1.54
C VAL A 237 -18.69 -6.19 3.01
N TYR A 238 -18.52 -5.09 3.75
CA TYR A 238 -18.03 -5.13 5.13
C TYR A 238 -19.14 -5.38 6.17
N THR A 239 -20.34 -4.88 5.89
CA THR A 239 -21.46 -4.84 6.87
C THR A 239 -22.73 -5.52 6.37
N GLY A 240 -22.83 -5.86 5.09
CA GLY A 240 -24.07 -6.31 4.45
C GLY A 240 -25.05 -5.17 4.11
N THR A 241 -24.67 -3.90 4.33
CA THR A 241 -25.52 -2.73 4.09
C THR A 241 -24.82 -1.72 3.20
N ALA A 242 -25.43 -1.39 2.07
CA ALA A 242 -24.90 -0.39 1.13
C ALA A 242 -24.99 1.04 1.71
N ARG A 243 -23.95 1.85 1.48
CA ARG A 243 -23.83 3.24 1.93
C ARG A 243 -23.44 4.17 0.76
N TRP A 244 -24.06 3.97 -0.43
CA TRP A 244 -23.68 4.70 -1.66
C TRP A 244 -23.84 6.22 -1.54
N GLN A 245 -24.87 6.69 -0.83
CA GLN A 245 -25.07 8.15 -0.66
C GLN A 245 -23.96 8.77 0.19
N ASP A 246 -23.52 8.09 1.23
CA ASP A 246 -22.42 8.57 2.08
C ASP A 246 -21.10 8.55 1.32
N ALA A 247 -20.84 7.48 0.54
CA ALA A 247 -19.68 7.39 -0.34
C ALA A 247 -19.60 8.58 -1.31
N LYS A 248 -20.73 8.91 -1.99
CA LYS A 248 -20.82 10.06 -2.89
C LYS A 248 -20.56 11.37 -2.15
N THR A 249 -21.19 11.57 -0.99
CA THR A 249 -21.09 12.80 -0.21
C THR A 249 -19.64 13.08 0.21
N TYR A 250 -18.93 12.09 0.75
CA TYR A 250 -17.54 12.27 1.18
C TYR A 250 -16.56 12.37 0.01
N ALA A 251 -16.79 11.64 -1.09
CA ALA A 251 -16.01 11.79 -2.31
C ALA A 251 -16.15 13.20 -2.91
N GLU A 252 -17.37 13.76 -2.93
CA GLU A 252 -17.61 15.13 -3.41
C GLU A 252 -16.99 16.20 -2.50
N LYS A 253 -16.84 15.97 -1.19
CA LYS A 253 -16.04 16.85 -0.29
C LYS A 253 -14.57 16.90 -0.77
N VAL A 254 -13.96 15.76 -1.08
CA VAL A 254 -12.58 15.72 -1.61
C VAL A 254 -12.49 16.42 -2.95
N ILE A 255 -13.41 16.17 -3.89
CA ILE A 255 -13.44 16.79 -5.22
C ILE A 255 -13.59 18.31 -5.12
N ALA A 256 -14.37 18.80 -4.15
CA ALA A 256 -14.54 20.23 -3.88
C ALA A 256 -13.28 20.84 -3.23
N GLY A 257 -12.47 20.05 -2.52
CA GLY A 257 -11.25 20.44 -1.82
C GLY A 257 -10.13 20.95 -2.75
N PRO A 258 -8.95 21.23 -2.22
CA PRO A 258 -7.84 21.83 -2.97
C PRO A 258 -7.15 20.83 -3.92
N HIS A 259 -7.07 19.54 -3.57
CA HIS A 259 -6.41 18.53 -4.39
C HIS A 259 -7.24 18.23 -5.64
N LYS A 260 -6.74 18.65 -6.80
CA LYS A 260 -7.40 18.49 -8.11
C LYS A 260 -6.59 17.54 -8.98
N LEU A 261 -7.24 16.96 -9.99
CA LEU A 261 -6.53 16.18 -11.01
C LEU A 261 -5.39 17.00 -11.60
N TRP A 262 -4.22 16.40 -11.69
CA TRP A 262 -3.11 16.97 -12.44
C TRP A 262 -3.35 16.76 -13.93
N THR A 263 -3.42 17.85 -14.70
CA THR A 263 -3.78 17.82 -16.13
C THR A 263 -2.74 18.44 -17.05
N THR A 264 -1.60 18.91 -16.50
CA THR A 264 -0.59 19.65 -17.27
C THR A 264 0.54 18.74 -17.71
N PRO A 265 0.69 18.42 -19.01
CA PRO A 265 1.86 17.71 -19.52
C PRO A 265 3.09 18.64 -19.50
N LYS A 266 4.29 18.06 -19.33
CA LYS A 266 5.54 18.85 -19.26
C LYS A 266 6.70 18.05 -19.86
N ASN A 267 7.59 18.73 -20.58
CA ASN A 267 8.84 18.19 -21.09
C ASN A 267 8.68 16.89 -21.91
N GLY A 268 7.56 16.72 -22.61
CA GLY A 268 7.26 15.55 -23.42
C GLY A 268 6.67 14.36 -22.66
N TYR A 269 6.40 14.52 -21.35
CA TYR A 269 5.64 13.57 -20.55
C TYR A 269 4.19 13.98 -20.44
N SER A 270 3.26 13.01 -20.51
CA SER A 270 1.85 13.27 -20.27
C SER A 270 1.60 13.62 -18.80
N ALA A 271 0.48 14.29 -18.52
CA ALA A 271 0.08 14.60 -17.15
C ALA A 271 -0.01 13.33 -16.29
N TYR A 272 -0.47 12.21 -16.87
CA TYR A 272 -0.53 10.94 -16.14
C TYR A 272 0.85 10.38 -15.79
N GLN A 273 1.81 10.41 -16.73
CA GLN A 273 3.17 9.93 -16.47
C GLN A 273 3.84 10.70 -15.33
N MET A 274 3.59 12.00 -15.22
CA MET A 274 4.21 12.85 -14.18
C MET A 274 3.82 12.45 -12.76
N LEU A 275 2.68 11.77 -12.55
CA LEU A 275 2.27 11.24 -11.25
C LEU A 275 3.20 10.14 -10.72
N PHE A 276 3.99 9.49 -11.59
CA PHE A 276 4.77 8.30 -11.30
C PHE A 276 6.26 8.46 -11.63
N MET A 277 6.75 9.69 -11.67
CA MET A 277 8.14 10.05 -11.97
C MET A 277 8.93 10.38 -10.69
N GLY A 278 10.25 10.35 -10.76
CA GLY A 278 11.15 10.58 -9.63
C GLY A 278 11.02 11.94 -8.95
N ASP A 279 10.48 12.93 -9.65
CA ASP A 279 10.23 14.27 -9.15
C ASP A 279 8.74 14.57 -8.93
N ASN A 280 7.89 13.53 -8.74
CA ASN A 280 6.44 13.71 -8.62
C ASN A 280 6.03 14.58 -7.41
N GLY A 281 6.86 14.64 -6.36
CA GLY A 281 6.69 15.55 -5.24
C GLY A 281 6.87 17.04 -5.59
N THR A 282 7.66 17.34 -6.65
CA THR A 282 8.06 18.72 -7.01
C THR A 282 7.68 19.16 -8.41
N ASN A 283 7.30 18.25 -9.31
CA ASN A 283 7.00 18.58 -10.71
C ASN A 283 5.62 19.23 -10.92
N GLY A 284 4.80 19.28 -9.87
CA GLY A 284 3.43 19.77 -9.83
C GLY A 284 2.38 18.68 -9.66
N ALA A 285 2.71 17.40 -9.93
CA ALA A 285 1.77 16.28 -9.85
C ALA A 285 1.29 16.01 -8.41
N SER A 286 2.05 16.41 -7.38
CA SER A 286 1.65 16.37 -5.97
C SER A 286 0.37 17.16 -5.68
N GLN A 287 -0.07 18.06 -6.59
CA GLN A 287 -1.42 18.65 -6.54
C GLN A 287 -2.53 17.59 -6.46
N GLU A 288 -2.33 16.41 -7.04
CA GLU A 288 -3.31 15.32 -7.03
C GLU A 288 -3.17 14.43 -5.79
N ALA A 289 -2.04 14.50 -5.06
CA ALA A 289 -1.73 13.64 -3.94
C ALA A 289 -2.42 14.10 -2.66
N VAL A 290 -3.35 13.30 -2.15
CA VAL A 290 -4.04 13.52 -0.86
C VAL A 290 -3.20 12.98 0.30
N LEU A 291 -2.50 11.87 0.11
CA LEU A 291 -1.53 11.31 1.05
C LEU A 291 -0.40 10.62 0.29
N SER A 292 0.83 11.10 0.50
CA SER A 292 2.05 10.56 -0.12
C SER A 292 2.87 9.77 0.88
N LEU A 293 3.39 8.63 0.48
CA LEU A 293 4.52 7.98 1.15
C LEU A 293 5.80 8.52 0.50
N ILE A 294 6.50 9.37 1.24
CA ILE A 294 7.66 10.12 0.75
C ILE A 294 8.83 9.18 0.50
N GLN A 295 9.49 9.36 -0.64
CA GLN A 295 10.70 8.65 -1.04
C GLN A 295 11.75 9.68 -1.48
N ASP A 296 12.96 9.57 -0.93
CA ASP A 296 14.09 10.47 -1.25
C ASP A 296 15.34 9.73 -1.72
N GLY A 297 15.24 8.41 -1.94
CA GLY A 297 16.35 7.57 -2.36
C GLY A 297 17.50 7.46 -1.36
N THR A 298 17.45 8.15 -0.24
CA THR A 298 18.50 8.22 0.79
C THR A 298 17.99 7.84 2.17
N THR A 299 17.21 8.70 2.83
CA THR A 299 16.69 8.44 4.19
C THR A 299 15.53 7.46 4.19
N THR A 300 14.79 7.36 3.10
CA THR A 300 13.70 6.40 2.88
C THR A 300 14.08 5.24 1.98
N ALA A 301 15.39 4.98 1.81
CA ALA A 301 15.89 3.87 1.01
C ALA A 301 15.33 2.52 1.50
N SER A 302 14.57 1.81 0.66
CA SER A 302 13.96 0.52 0.97
C SER A 302 13.66 -0.26 -0.31
N TYR A 303 13.76 -1.60 -0.24
CA TYR A 303 13.41 -2.49 -1.36
C TYR A 303 11.90 -2.74 -1.49
N GLY A 304 11.13 -2.58 -0.42
CA GLY A 304 9.70 -2.91 -0.38
C GLY A 304 8.75 -1.73 -0.62
N THR A 305 9.25 -0.63 -1.21
CA THR A 305 8.51 0.61 -1.49
C THR A 305 8.26 0.81 -2.99
N THR A 306 8.23 2.06 -3.46
CA THR A 306 8.08 2.39 -4.90
C THR A 306 9.18 1.76 -5.76
N LEU A 307 10.39 1.56 -5.20
CA LEU A 307 11.44 0.81 -5.88
C LEU A 307 10.97 -0.60 -6.29
N PHE A 308 10.21 -1.29 -5.43
CA PHE A 308 9.62 -2.58 -5.79
C PHE A 308 8.72 -2.48 -7.03
N LEU A 309 7.84 -1.49 -7.08
CA LEU A 309 6.93 -1.28 -8.21
C LEU A 309 7.67 -0.99 -9.51
N MET A 310 8.82 -0.32 -9.42
CA MET A 310 9.69 -0.04 -10.57
C MET A 310 10.51 -1.26 -10.97
N ALA A 311 11.41 -1.70 -10.11
CA ALA A 311 12.43 -2.69 -10.44
C ALA A 311 11.84 -4.06 -10.77
N SER A 312 10.74 -4.44 -10.10
CA SER A 312 10.06 -5.71 -10.38
C SER A 312 9.42 -5.78 -11.77
N THR A 313 9.09 -4.64 -12.36
CA THR A 313 8.44 -4.57 -13.68
C THR A 313 9.42 -4.28 -14.82
N TRP A 314 10.68 -4.01 -14.51
CA TRP A 314 11.69 -3.70 -15.52
C TRP A 314 12.73 -4.81 -15.68
N LYS A 315 13.23 -4.93 -16.91
CA LYS A 315 14.36 -5.76 -17.28
C LYS A 315 15.35 -4.93 -18.08
N SER A 316 16.64 -5.23 -17.97
CA SER A 316 17.71 -4.47 -18.64
C SER A 316 17.56 -4.38 -20.17
N ASP A 317 16.83 -5.32 -20.78
CA ASP A 317 16.51 -5.32 -22.21
C ASP A 317 15.48 -4.26 -22.65
N MET A 318 14.87 -3.53 -21.70
CA MET A 318 13.91 -2.46 -21.97
C MET A 318 14.55 -1.05 -21.99
N ASN A 319 15.85 -0.93 -21.83
CA ASN A 319 16.55 0.36 -21.65
C ASN A 319 16.60 1.25 -22.92
N PHE A 320 16.00 0.79 -24.02
CA PHE A 320 15.81 1.60 -25.24
C PHE A 320 14.70 2.67 -25.09
N ASP A 321 13.87 2.55 -24.07
CA ASP A 321 12.68 3.38 -23.90
C ASP A 321 12.90 4.51 -22.86
N LYS A 322 14.01 5.23 -22.97
CA LYS A 322 14.54 6.22 -22.02
C LYS A 322 14.83 5.61 -20.63
N ASN A 323 15.96 5.95 -20.06
CA ASN A 323 16.38 5.51 -18.75
C ASN A 323 15.25 5.67 -17.72
N TYR A 324 14.86 4.60 -17.03
CA TYR A 324 13.81 4.66 -16.01
C TYR A 324 14.33 5.17 -14.64
N GLY A 325 15.62 5.53 -14.56
CA GLY A 325 16.19 6.28 -13.44
C GLY A 325 16.73 5.43 -12.29
N SER A 326 16.89 4.11 -12.45
CA SER A 326 17.50 3.23 -11.43
C SER A 326 18.43 2.21 -12.07
N SER A 327 19.36 1.66 -11.26
CA SER A 327 20.22 0.54 -11.65
C SER A 327 19.59 -0.84 -11.41
N GLU A 328 18.41 -0.89 -10.82
CA GLU A 328 17.74 -2.13 -10.41
C GLU A 328 16.80 -2.66 -11.52
N PHE A 329 16.93 -3.95 -11.86
CA PHE A 329 16.17 -4.62 -12.90
C PHE A 329 15.84 -6.04 -12.44
N TRP A 330 14.71 -6.22 -11.73
CA TRP A 330 14.40 -7.50 -11.09
C TRP A 330 13.54 -8.44 -11.93
N ALA A 331 12.87 -7.94 -12.97
CA ALA A 331 12.17 -8.73 -13.97
C ALA A 331 11.23 -9.79 -13.37
N GLY A 332 10.21 -9.38 -12.62
CA GLY A 332 9.24 -10.26 -11.94
C GLY A 332 7.82 -10.02 -12.38
N ASN A 333 7.30 -8.83 -12.06
CA ASN A 333 5.91 -8.46 -12.30
C ASN A 333 5.64 -8.03 -13.74
N ARG A 334 4.51 -8.49 -14.29
CA ARG A 334 4.03 -8.15 -15.64
C ARG A 334 2.53 -7.91 -15.60
N ALA A 335 2.03 -7.19 -16.61
CA ALA A 335 0.60 -7.07 -16.83
C ALA A 335 0.02 -8.40 -17.34
N ARG A 336 -1.14 -8.79 -16.82
CA ARG A 336 -1.97 -9.83 -17.43
C ARG A 336 -2.61 -9.31 -18.71
N SER A 337 -2.91 -10.21 -19.65
CA SER A 337 -3.54 -9.83 -20.92
C SER A 337 -4.88 -9.15 -20.74
N SER A 338 -5.63 -9.50 -19.71
CA SER A 338 -6.93 -8.89 -19.36
C SER A 338 -6.81 -7.39 -19.06
N LEU A 339 -5.74 -6.95 -18.38
CA LEU A 339 -5.48 -5.52 -18.18
C LEU A 339 -5.13 -4.82 -19.50
N VAL A 340 -4.18 -5.37 -20.26
CA VAL A 340 -3.71 -4.74 -21.51
C VAL A 340 -4.87 -4.62 -22.52
N LYS A 341 -5.71 -5.64 -22.63
CA LYS A 341 -6.88 -5.64 -23.52
C LYS A 341 -7.92 -4.57 -23.20
N LYS A 342 -7.97 -4.05 -21.97
CA LYS A 342 -8.84 -2.91 -21.63
C LYS A 342 -8.47 -1.64 -22.42
N PHE A 343 -7.21 -1.50 -22.82
CA PHE A 343 -6.73 -0.40 -23.66
C PHE A 343 -6.85 -0.69 -25.17
N PHE A 344 -7.05 -1.95 -25.52
CA PHE A 344 -7.16 -2.43 -26.92
C PHE A 344 -8.44 -3.27 -27.10
N PRO A 345 -9.65 -2.69 -26.94
CA PRO A 345 -10.90 -3.46 -26.99
C PRO A 345 -11.24 -3.99 -28.38
N THR A 346 -10.72 -3.39 -29.44
CA THR A 346 -11.04 -3.72 -30.84
C THR A 346 -9.83 -4.04 -31.71
N SER A 347 -8.63 -4.00 -31.15
CA SER A 347 -7.37 -4.23 -31.87
C SER A 347 -6.39 -5.02 -31.01
N ASP A 348 -5.34 -5.56 -31.62
CA ASP A 348 -4.25 -6.18 -30.90
C ASP A 348 -3.28 -5.12 -30.35
N ALA A 349 -2.80 -5.33 -29.12
CA ALA A 349 -1.75 -4.50 -28.55
C ALA A 349 -0.42 -4.77 -29.28
N PRO A 350 0.30 -3.74 -29.75
CA PRO A 350 1.57 -3.92 -30.45
C PRO A 350 2.64 -4.48 -29.52
N GLN A 351 3.36 -5.49 -29.99
CA GLN A 351 4.53 -6.04 -29.29
C GLN A 351 5.75 -5.14 -29.58
N ASP A 352 5.75 -3.93 -28.99
CA ASP A 352 6.72 -2.87 -29.26
C ASP A 352 7.04 -2.07 -27.97
N SER A 353 7.84 -1.01 -28.10
CA SER A 353 8.21 -0.10 -27.02
C SER A 353 6.99 0.58 -26.38
N THR A 354 7.15 1.06 -25.15
CA THR A 354 6.10 1.74 -24.39
C THR A 354 5.49 2.90 -25.18
N TYR A 355 6.32 3.71 -25.82
CA TYR A 355 5.86 4.84 -26.64
C TYR A 355 4.89 4.39 -27.75
N LYS A 356 5.23 3.32 -28.48
CA LYS A 356 4.37 2.81 -29.56
C LYS A 356 3.11 2.13 -29.05
N VAL A 357 3.18 1.42 -27.94
CA VAL A 357 2.01 0.84 -27.27
C VAL A 357 1.05 1.94 -26.83
N THR A 358 1.56 2.97 -26.15
CA THR A 358 0.74 4.14 -25.70
C THR A 358 0.12 4.87 -26.88
N ALA A 359 0.90 5.13 -27.94
CA ALA A 359 0.41 5.79 -29.16
C ALA A 359 -0.68 4.97 -29.88
N ALA A 360 -0.52 3.66 -29.97
CA ALA A 360 -1.51 2.76 -30.58
C ALA A 360 -2.80 2.66 -29.76
N ALA A 361 -2.71 2.72 -28.41
CA ALA A 361 -3.86 2.75 -27.52
C ALA A 361 -4.65 4.06 -27.63
N GLY A 362 -3.98 5.17 -27.99
CA GLY A 362 -4.57 6.51 -27.92
C GLY A 362 -4.97 6.94 -26.50
N ASP A 363 -4.37 6.31 -25.48
CA ASP A 363 -4.63 6.54 -24.05
C ASP A 363 -3.29 6.70 -23.33
N ALA A 364 -3.05 7.87 -22.75
CA ALA A 364 -1.80 8.21 -22.08
C ALA A 364 -1.48 7.30 -20.88
N ARG A 365 -2.44 6.53 -20.39
CA ARG A 365 -2.30 5.58 -19.29
C ARG A 365 -1.81 4.20 -19.74
N ALA A 366 -1.78 3.89 -21.04
CA ALA A 366 -1.32 2.61 -21.57
C ALA A 366 0.21 2.50 -21.52
N LEU A 367 0.78 2.43 -20.32
CA LEU A 367 2.23 2.42 -20.09
C LEU A 367 2.78 0.98 -20.02
N PHE A 368 2.66 0.27 -21.12
CA PHE A 368 3.13 -1.12 -21.26
C PHE A 368 4.26 -1.25 -22.28
N CYS A 369 5.16 -2.19 -22.05
CA CYS A 369 6.22 -2.53 -22.99
C CYS A 369 6.06 -3.97 -23.47
N GLY A 370 5.83 -4.15 -24.77
CA GLY A 370 5.61 -5.45 -25.42
C GLY A 370 6.85 -6.03 -26.10
N CYS A 371 8.04 -5.48 -25.86
CA CYS A 371 9.29 -6.01 -26.42
C CYS A 371 10.48 -5.77 -25.49
N GLY A 372 11.60 -6.41 -25.82
CA GLY A 372 12.92 -6.16 -25.26
C GLY A 372 13.96 -6.10 -26.38
N THR A 373 15.21 -5.78 -26.07
CA THR A 373 16.33 -5.83 -26.99
C THR A 373 17.11 -7.13 -26.80
N GLU A 374 17.56 -7.74 -27.89
CA GLU A 374 18.47 -8.85 -27.81
C GLU A 374 19.91 -8.32 -27.62
N VAL A 375 20.49 -8.56 -26.43
CA VAL A 375 21.91 -8.29 -26.19
C VAL A 375 22.69 -9.43 -26.81
N LYS A 376 23.50 -9.14 -27.86
CA LYS A 376 24.43 -10.13 -28.43
C LYS A 376 25.31 -10.68 -27.30
N LYS A 377 25.28 -12.00 -27.08
CA LYS A 377 25.96 -12.74 -25.99
C LYS A 377 27.45 -12.47 -25.79
N ASN A 378 28.09 -11.66 -26.63
CA ASN A 378 29.52 -11.39 -26.62
C ASN A 378 29.91 -10.01 -26.06
N ASP A 379 29.01 -9.21 -25.58
CA ASP A 379 29.33 -7.87 -25.08
C ASP A 379 28.99 -7.67 -23.61
N LYS A 380 29.81 -8.33 -22.75
CA LYS A 380 29.76 -8.10 -21.29
C LYS A 380 30.01 -6.64 -20.89
N LYS A 381 30.69 -5.85 -21.74
CA LYS A 381 30.94 -4.42 -21.51
C LYS A 381 29.70 -3.58 -21.70
N SER A 382 28.77 -3.96 -22.58
CA SER A 382 27.51 -3.23 -22.77
C SER A 382 26.53 -3.52 -21.65
N GLU A 383 26.58 -4.68 -21.00
CA GLU A 383 25.76 -5.02 -19.84
C GLU A 383 26.22 -4.25 -18.59
N GLU A 384 27.52 -4.13 -18.37
CA GLU A 384 28.10 -3.30 -17.29
C GLU A 384 27.95 -1.79 -17.58
N ALA A 385 28.09 -1.35 -18.82
CA ALA A 385 27.86 0.03 -19.22
C ALA A 385 26.38 0.44 -19.10
N SER A 386 25.44 -0.49 -19.32
CA SER A 386 24.01 -0.26 -19.09
C SER A 386 23.68 -0.18 -17.59
N LYS A 387 24.41 -0.89 -16.75
CA LYS A 387 24.29 -0.81 -15.28
C LYS A 387 24.92 0.45 -14.69
N LEU A 388 25.98 0.98 -15.32
CA LEU A 388 26.77 2.11 -14.77
C LEU A 388 26.41 3.48 -15.32
N ALA A 389 25.72 3.53 -16.45
CA ALA A 389 25.82 4.76 -17.21
C ALA A 389 24.49 5.42 -17.45
N GLY A 390 23.60 5.75 -16.82
CA GLY A 390 22.63 6.77 -17.23
C GLY A 390 22.83 7.35 -18.67
N LYS A 391 23.49 6.62 -19.57
CA LYS A 391 23.77 6.99 -20.96
C LYS A 391 23.00 6.08 -21.90
N GLN A 392 22.16 6.69 -22.70
CA GLN A 392 21.50 6.08 -23.86
C GLN A 392 22.53 5.35 -24.73
N VAL A 393 22.53 4.03 -24.71
CA VAL A 393 23.22 3.25 -25.73
C VAL A 393 22.30 3.22 -26.95
N ILE A 394 22.53 4.09 -27.91
CA ILE A 394 21.90 4.00 -29.22
C ILE A 394 22.59 2.82 -29.94
N VAL A 395 21.94 1.67 -29.92
CA VAL A 395 22.35 0.52 -30.71
C VAL A 395 21.68 0.64 -32.09
N ASN A 396 22.44 0.95 -33.10
CA ASN A 396 21.95 1.19 -34.47
C ASN A 396 21.41 -0.06 -35.20
N ASP A 397 21.36 -1.23 -34.56
CA ASP A 397 20.83 -2.48 -35.14
C ASP A 397 20.17 -3.32 -34.04
N THR A 398 19.01 -2.86 -33.56
CA THR A 398 18.29 -3.48 -32.45
C THR A 398 17.32 -4.53 -32.97
N ASN A 399 17.65 -5.81 -32.79
CA ASN A 399 16.65 -6.87 -32.87
C ASN A 399 15.76 -6.81 -31.63
N TYR A 400 14.52 -6.39 -31.82
CA TYR A 400 13.54 -6.43 -30.75
C TYR A 400 13.04 -7.87 -30.54
N VAL A 401 13.14 -8.37 -29.31
CA VAL A 401 12.52 -9.62 -28.89
C VAL A 401 11.10 -9.30 -28.43
N LYS A 402 10.12 -9.78 -29.18
CA LYS A 402 8.72 -9.61 -28.86
C LYS A 402 8.33 -10.37 -27.60
N ARG A 403 7.55 -9.75 -26.73
CA ARG A 403 6.91 -10.37 -25.58
C ARG A 403 5.53 -10.86 -25.96
N THR A 404 5.09 -11.99 -25.40
CA THR A 404 3.72 -12.45 -25.62
C THR A 404 2.74 -11.57 -24.86
N LEU A 405 1.51 -11.41 -25.35
CA LEU A 405 0.46 -10.70 -24.61
C LEU A 405 -0.04 -11.55 -23.42
N VAL A 406 -0.27 -12.83 -23.67
CA VAL A 406 -0.72 -13.79 -22.65
C VAL A 406 0.49 -14.43 -21.96
N ALA A 407 0.45 -14.52 -20.64
CA ALA A 407 1.48 -15.17 -19.83
C ALA A 407 1.27 -16.70 -19.80
N GLU A 408 1.34 -17.38 -20.97
CA GLU A 408 1.16 -18.84 -21.05
C GLU A 408 2.17 -19.59 -20.17
N LYS A 409 3.40 -19.08 -20.07
CA LYS A 409 4.44 -19.54 -19.19
C LYS A 409 4.64 -18.52 -18.07
N TRP A 410 3.87 -18.63 -17.02
CA TRP A 410 3.88 -17.64 -15.92
C TRP A 410 5.26 -17.44 -15.29
N GLY A 411 6.09 -18.49 -15.21
CA GLY A 411 7.44 -18.42 -14.67
C GLY A 411 8.48 -17.76 -15.58
N GLU A 412 8.12 -17.33 -16.82
CA GLU A 412 9.02 -16.67 -17.75
C GLU A 412 8.68 -15.18 -17.90
N TYR A 413 9.59 -14.28 -17.53
CA TYR A 413 9.34 -12.83 -17.59
C TYR A 413 8.96 -12.31 -18.97
N THR A 414 9.45 -12.92 -20.06
CA THR A 414 9.12 -12.53 -21.44
C THR A 414 7.71 -12.94 -21.90
N ASN A 415 7.01 -13.72 -21.08
CA ASN A 415 5.60 -14.06 -21.29
C ASN A 415 4.72 -13.10 -20.49
N GLY A 416 4.18 -12.09 -21.16
CA GLY A 416 3.41 -10.96 -20.64
C GLY A 416 4.10 -9.63 -20.94
N PHE A 417 3.33 -8.54 -21.02
CA PHE A 417 3.85 -7.19 -21.21
C PHE A 417 4.42 -6.65 -19.90
N SER A 418 5.58 -6.00 -19.97
CA SER A 418 6.11 -5.25 -18.83
C SER A 418 5.29 -3.99 -18.59
N VAL A 419 5.29 -3.51 -17.35
CA VAL A 419 4.62 -2.26 -16.95
C VAL A 419 5.69 -1.18 -16.75
N ALA A 420 5.52 -0.05 -17.42
CA ALA A 420 6.46 1.08 -17.38
C ALA A 420 5.83 2.31 -16.72
N LYS A 421 4.94 2.09 -15.75
CA LYS A 421 4.17 3.13 -15.08
C LYS A 421 5.06 3.94 -14.13
N TYR A 422 5.72 3.29 -13.19
CA TYR A 422 6.61 3.92 -12.21
C TYR A 422 8.02 4.08 -12.77
N ARG A 423 8.63 5.25 -12.55
CA ARG A 423 9.98 5.61 -13.02
C ARG A 423 10.65 6.53 -12.01
N ASN A 424 11.96 6.40 -11.84
CA ASN A 424 12.77 7.35 -11.08
C ASN A 424 13.40 8.45 -11.99
N THR A 425 12.97 8.55 -13.24
CA THR A 425 13.38 9.61 -14.15
C THR A 425 12.71 10.92 -13.74
N TYR A 426 13.47 12.01 -13.67
CA TYR A 426 12.93 13.34 -13.41
C TYR A 426 12.36 13.97 -14.68
N SER A 427 11.21 14.61 -14.57
CA SER A 427 10.52 15.25 -15.70
C SER A 427 11.32 16.40 -16.33
N ASN A 428 12.22 17.01 -15.58
CA ASN A 428 13.11 18.09 -16.02
C ASN A 428 14.47 17.61 -16.57
N GLY A 429 14.73 16.28 -16.54
CA GLY A 429 15.99 15.68 -16.97
C GLY A 429 17.10 15.70 -15.93
N SER A 430 16.83 16.13 -14.69
CA SER A 430 17.79 16.02 -13.58
C SER A 430 18.04 14.56 -13.20
N ILE A 431 19.11 14.32 -12.46
CA ILE A 431 19.55 13.00 -11.98
C ILE A 431 18.92 12.76 -10.61
N PRO A 432 18.35 11.57 -10.34
CA PRO A 432 17.90 11.16 -9.01
C PRO A 432 18.99 11.24 -7.93
N HIS A 433 18.61 11.38 -6.67
CA HIS A 433 19.54 11.43 -5.54
C HIS A 433 20.37 10.15 -5.40
N ASN A 434 19.79 9.00 -5.75
CA ASN A 434 20.44 7.71 -5.66
C ASN A 434 20.27 6.92 -6.96
N ALA A 435 21.33 6.20 -7.38
CA ALA A 435 21.29 5.38 -8.59
C ALA A 435 20.49 4.07 -8.41
N LYS A 436 20.30 3.60 -7.17
CA LYS A 436 19.64 2.35 -6.83
C LYS A 436 18.22 2.61 -6.31
N PHE A 437 18.10 3.37 -5.23
CA PHE A 437 16.82 3.67 -4.58
C PHE A 437 16.12 4.86 -5.25
N CYS A 438 14.79 4.86 -5.18
CA CYS A 438 13.98 5.82 -5.89
C CYS A 438 13.60 7.03 -5.03
N ASP A 439 13.40 8.15 -5.73
CA ASP A 439 12.83 9.39 -5.19
C ASP A 439 11.31 9.48 -5.47
N THR A 440 10.78 8.56 -6.28
CA THR A 440 9.37 8.56 -6.67
C THR A 440 8.48 8.27 -5.46
N ASP A 441 7.72 9.25 -5.01
CA ASP A 441 6.73 9.07 -3.97
C ASP A 441 5.64 8.09 -4.39
N PHE A 442 5.14 7.32 -3.45
CA PHE A 442 3.93 6.54 -3.65
C PHE A 442 2.72 7.33 -3.17
N PHE A 443 1.90 7.80 -4.10
CA PHE A 443 0.65 8.49 -3.77
C PHE A 443 -0.39 7.48 -3.29
N LEU A 444 -0.36 7.17 -1.99
CA LEU A 444 -1.23 6.16 -1.36
C LEU A 444 -2.71 6.53 -1.48
N MET A 445 -3.00 7.83 -1.48
CA MET A 445 -4.32 8.40 -1.73
C MET A 445 -4.17 9.57 -2.70
N ARG A 446 -4.94 9.58 -3.77
CA ARG A 446 -4.99 10.69 -4.71
C ARG A 446 -6.42 11.05 -5.10
N SER A 447 -6.64 12.32 -5.41
CA SER A 447 -7.99 12.85 -5.65
C SER A 447 -8.75 12.14 -6.78
N ALA A 448 -8.06 11.55 -7.77
CA ALA A 448 -8.69 10.74 -8.81
C ALA A 448 -9.56 9.62 -8.25
N GLU A 449 -9.22 9.04 -7.09
CA GLU A 449 -10.05 8.01 -6.45
C GLU A 449 -11.43 8.55 -6.06
N ALA A 450 -11.51 9.77 -5.54
CA ALA A 450 -12.77 10.40 -5.19
C ALA A 450 -13.69 10.58 -6.41
N TYR A 451 -13.11 10.89 -7.58
CA TYR A 451 -13.85 11.00 -8.83
C TYR A 451 -14.53 9.66 -9.20
N PHE A 452 -13.81 8.55 -9.05
CA PHE A 452 -14.38 7.23 -9.31
C PHE A 452 -15.39 6.82 -8.25
N ILE A 453 -15.14 7.08 -6.97
CA ILE A 453 -16.07 6.76 -5.89
C ILE A 453 -17.39 7.50 -6.10
N ALA A 454 -17.35 8.80 -6.40
CA ALA A 454 -18.56 9.59 -6.66
C ALA A 454 -19.34 9.06 -7.87
N ALA A 455 -18.64 8.70 -8.96
CA ALA A 455 -19.28 8.17 -10.16
C ALA A 455 -19.87 6.78 -9.95
N GLU A 456 -19.18 5.87 -9.28
CA GLU A 456 -19.69 4.53 -8.99
C GLU A 456 -20.89 4.57 -8.03
N ALA A 457 -20.79 5.38 -6.96
CA ALA A 457 -21.88 5.55 -6.00
C ALA A 457 -23.12 6.15 -6.67
N ASP A 458 -22.96 7.16 -7.53
CA ASP A 458 -24.03 7.74 -8.32
C ASP A 458 -24.70 6.69 -9.24
N ALA A 459 -23.90 5.89 -9.95
CA ALA A 459 -24.43 4.84 -10.80
C ALA A 459 -25.24 3.80 -10.01
N ARG A 460 -24.71 3.33 -8.87
CA ARG A 460 -25.40 2.34 -8.01
C ARG A 460 -26.71 2.88 -7.39
N LEU A 461 -26.79 4.19 -7.14
CA LEU A 461 -28.01 4.85 -6.69
C LEU A 461 -29.08 4.97 -7.80
N HIS A 462 -28.69 4.92 -9.09
CA HIS A 462 -29.55 5.22 -10.22
C HIS A 462 -29.65 4.06 -11.25
N GLY A 463 -29.70 2.81 -10.75
CA GLY A 463 -29.91 1.63 -11.60
C GLY A 463 -28.68 1.28 -12.45
N ASP A 464 -27.52 1.34 -11.84
CA ASP A 464 -26.21 0.97 -12.41
C ASP A 464 -25.72 1.84 -13.58
N VAL A 465 -26.26 3.05 -13.71
CA VAL A 465 -25.84 4.03 -14.73
C VAL A 465 -25.71 5.43 -14.11
N THR A 466 -24.59 6.11 -14.38
CA THR A 466 -24.34 7.46 -13.86
C THR A 466 -25.39 8.47 -14.35
N THR A 467 -25.67 9.44 -13.50
CA THR A 467 -26.41 10.65 -13.82
C THR A 467 -25.48 11.86 -13.84
N ASP A 468 -25.47 12.69 -12.80
CA ASP A 468 -24.70 13.93 -12.72
C ASP A 468 -23.19 13.71 -12.58
N CYS A 469 -22.76 12.52 -12.15
CA CYS A 469 -21.35 12.21 -11.88
C CYS A 469 -20.59 11.65 -13.09
N ALA A 470 -21.21 11.50 -14.26
CA ALA A 470 -20.50 11.15 -15.52
C ALA A 470 -19.33 12.12 -15.81
N LYS A 471 -19.49 13.41 -15.43
CA LYS A 471 -18.45 14.46 -15.54
C LYS A 471 -17.12 14.08 -14.86
N TYR A 472 -17.16 13.31 -13.78
CA TYR A 472 -15.96 12.93 -13.04
C TYR A 472 -15.12 11.91 -13.81
N ILE A 473 -15.73 10.87 -14.37
CA ILE A 473 -15.02 9.93 -15.26
C ILE A 473 -14.51 10.66 -16.51
N ASN A 474 -15.31 11.55 -17.06
CA ASN A 474 -14.95 12.32 -18.24
C ASN A 474 -13.73 13.23 -18.01
N ALA A 475 -13.57 13.82 -16.83
CA ALA A 475 -12.38 14.61 -16.47
C ALA A 475 -11.10 13.76 -16.50
N ILE A 476 -11.16 12.54 -15.94
CA ILE A 476 -10.04 11.59 -15.97
C ILE A 476 -9.70 11.16 -17.38
N ARG A 477 -10.73 10.87 -18.20
CA ARG A 477 -10.56 10.50 -19.61
C ARG A 477 -9.98 11.64 -20.46
N GLN A 478 -10.43 12.86 -20.23
CA GLN A 478 -9.86 14.05 -20.90
C GLN A 478 -8.38 14.22 -20.58
N ARG A 479 -7.97 14.04 -19.30
CA ARG A 479 -6.55 14.02 -18.93
C ARG A 479 -5.76 12.94 -19.67
N ALA A 480 -6.36 11.77 -19.89
CA ALA A 480 -5.74 10.65 -20.60
C ALA A 480 -5.75 10.81 -22.14
N GLY A 481 -6.42 11.84 -22.68
CA GLY A 481 -6.53 12.10 -24.11
C GLY A 481 -7.55 11.22 -24.83
N VAL A 482 -8.52 10.62 -24.10
CA VAL A 482 -9.53 9.71 -24.66
C VAL A 482 -10.93 10.33 -24.63
N SER A 483 -11.82 9.81 -25.51
CA SER A 483 -13.19 10.31 -25.67
C SER A 483 -14.02 10.20 -24.39
N THR A 484 -14.98 11.10 -24.23
CA THR A 484 -15.94 11.15 -23.13
C THR A 484 -17.26 10.49 -23.51
N GLN A 485 -18.12 10.23 -22.52
CA GLN A 485 -19.48 9.69 -22.69
C GLN A 485 -20.44 10.45 -21.77
N ASP A 486 -21.71 10.51 -22.16
CA ASP A 486 -22.75 11.19 -21.36
C ASP A 486 -23.12 10.38 -20.11
N ARG A 487 -22.98 9.06 -20.17
CA ARG A 487 -23.31 8.13 -19.07
C ARG A 487 -22.30 6.99 -19.00
N TRP A 488 -22.11 6.46 -17.80
CA TRP A 488 -21.22 5.33 -17.50
C TRP A 488 -21.99 4.26 -16.75
N THR A 489 -21.95 3.03 -17.21
CA THR A 489 -22.44 1.89 -16.43
C THR A 489 -21.43 1.51 -15.35
N VAL A 490 -21.89 0.86 -14.28
CA VAL A 490 -21.03 0.34 -13.21
C VAL A 490 -19.88 -0.50 -13.77
N ASN A 491 -20.13 -1.40 -14.72
CA ASN A 491 -19.09 -2.24 -15.33
C ASN A 491 -18.07 -1.41 -16.15
N GLN A 492 -18.51 -0.38 -16.87
CA GLN A 492 -17.60 0.52 -17.57
C GLN A 492 -16.72 1.30 -16.58
N ILE A 493 -17.27 1.67 -15.41
CA ILE A 493 -16.51 2.34 -14.34
C ILE A 493 -15.43 1.39 -13.78
N LEU A 494 -15.74 0.11 -13.57
CA LEU A 494 -14.76 -0.89 -13.12
C LEU A 494 -13.58 -1.03 -14.10
N ASP A 495 -13.86 -1.03 -15.42
CA ASP A 495 -12.81 -1.08 -16.44
C ASP A 495 -12.01 0.23 -16.51
N GLU A 496 -12.66 1.36 -16.30
CA GLU A 496 -11.99 2.65 -16.30
C GLU A 496 -11.11 2.82 -15.05
N ARG A 497 -11.53 2.30 -13.88
CA ARG A 497 -10.72 2.22 -12.67
C ARG A 497 -9.46 1.37 -12.89
N ALA A 498 -9.59 0.24 -13.58
CA ALA A 498 -8.43 -0.59 -13.94
C ALA A 498 -7.43 0.20 -14.80
N ARG A 499 -7.90 0.95 -15.84
CA ARG A 499 -7.01 1.79 -16.66
C ARG A 499 -6.31 2.87 -15.87
N GLU A 500 -6.96 3.39 -14.84
CA GLU A 500 -6.43 4.48 -14.03
C GLU A 500 -5.48 3.99 -12.93
N PHE A 501 -5.89 2.95 -12.18
CA PHE A 501 -5.26 2.56 -10.92
C PHE A 501 -4.45 1.27 -10.96
N TYR A 502 -4.27 0.64 -12.13
CA TYR A 502 -3.46 -0.59 -12.17
C TYR A 502 -2.10 -0.39 -11.48
N PHE A 503 -1.70 -1.37 -10.69
CA PHE A 503 -0.46 -1.36 -9.91
C PHE A 503 -0.41 -0.31 -8.78
N GLU A 504 -1.57 0.20 -8.32
CA GLU A 504 -1.65 1.12 -7.17
C GLU A 504 -2.32 0.49 -5.93
N GLY A 505 -2.67 -0.80 -5.95
CA GLY A 505 -3.15 -1.53 -4.78
C GLY A 505 -4.67 -1.46 -4.52
N TYR A 506 -5.50 -1.48 -5.57
CA TYR A 506 -6.96 -1.37 -5.45
C TYR A 506 -7.74 -2.57 -5.99
N ARG A 507 -7.18 -3.34 -6.93
CA ARG A 507 -7.97 -4.18 -7.83
C ARG A 507 -8.72 -5.32 -7.14
N ARG A 508 -8.11 -5.99 -6.15
CA ARG A 508 -8.78 -7.07 -5.40
C ARG A 508 -10.04 -6.57 -4.70
N THR A 509 -9.96 -5.45 -3.98
CA THR A 509 -11.09 -4.83 -3.29
C THR A 509 -12.21 -4.45 -4.29
N ASP A 510 -11.85 -3.89 -5.45
CA ASP A 510 -12.81 -3.58 -6.52
C ASP A 510 -13.51 -4.84 -7.04
N LEU A 511 -12.77 -5.90 -7.39
CA LEU A 511 -13.35 -7.14 -7.89
C LEU A 511 -14.24 -7.85 -6.87
N ILE A 512 -13.91 -7.79 -5.57
CA ILE A 512 -14.75 -8.31 -4.48
C ILE A 512 -16.06 -7.54 -4.41
N ARG A 513 -16.03 -6.20 -4.45
CA ARG A 513 -17.23 -5.34 -4.42
C ARG A 513 -18.16 -5.60 -5.61
N TYR A 514 -17.62 -5.98 -6.76
CA TYR A 514 -18.37 -6.32 -7.96
C TYR A 514 -18.80 -7.80 -8.02
N GLY A 515 -18.43 -8.64 -7.03
CA GLY A 515 -18.75 -10.07 -7.04
C GLY A 515 -18.01 -10.88 -8.11
N LEU A 516 -16.90 -10.34 -8.65
CA LEU A 516 -16.16 -10.92 -9.77
C LEU A 516 -14.86 -11.62 -9.35
N PHE A 517 -14.40 -11.39 -8.10
CA PHE A 517 -13.08 -11.85 -7.67
C PHE A 517 -12.94 -13.37 -7.69
N ASN A 518 -13.85 -14.09 -7.06
CA ASN A 518 -13.76 -15.54 -6.90
C ASN A 518 -14.64 -16.35 -7.89
N THR A 519 -15.59 -15.71 -8.55
CA THR A 519 -16.60 -16.38 -9.38
C THR A 519 -16.09 -16.80 -10.76
N GLY A 520 -16.84 -17.65 -11.47
CA GLY A 520 -16.57 -18.04 -12.86
C GLY A 520 -17.09 -17.05 -13.91
N GLU A 521 -17.76 -15.97 -13.49
CA GLU A 521 -18.34 -14.96 -14.41
C GLU A 521 -17.27 -14.05 -15.05
N TYR A 522 -16.15 -13.86 -14.35
CA TYR A 522 -15.00 -13.11 -14.84
C TYR A 522 -13.72 -13.91 -14.63
N LEU A 523 -13.08 -14.32 -15.72
CA LEU A 523 -11.91 -15.17 -15.74
C LEU A 523 -10.73 -14.42 -16.36
N TRP A 524 -9.54 -14.66 -15.78
CA TRP A 524 -8.25 -14.19 -16.30
C TRP A 524 -7.23 -15.33 -16.26
N GLU A 525 -6.14 -15.19 -17.00
CA GLU A 525 -5.10 -16.23 -17.04
C GLU A 525 -4.56 -16.52 -15.64
N TRP A 526 -4.45 -17.82 -15.31
CA TRP A 526 -3.97 -18.37 -14.06
C TRP A 526 -4.87 -18.15 -12.83
N LYS A 527 -6.03 -17.54 -12.96
CA LYS A 527 -7.05 -17.57 -11.90
C LYS A 527 -7.35 -19.03 -11.50
N GLY A 528 -7.29 -19.36 -10.21
CA GLY A 528 -7.52 -20.72 -9.71
C GLY A 528 -6.49 -21.74 -10.20
N GLY A 529 -5.28 -21.32 -10.63
CA GLY A 529 -4.16 -22.19 -11.00
C GLY A 529 -4.20 -22.76 -12.41
N THR A 530 -5.10 -22.30 -13.28
CA THR A 530 -5.17 -22.75 -14.68
C THR A 530 -5.00 -21.61 -15.66
N LEU A 531 -4.39 -21.87 -16.83
CA LEU A 531 -4.15 -20.84 -17.84
C LEU A 531 -5.44 -20.12 -18.29
N LYS A 532 -6.53 -20.85 -18.44
CA LYS A 532 -7.83 -20.25 -18.86
C LYS A 532 -8.60 -19.61 -17.73
N GLY A 533 -8.13 -19.78 -16.50
CA GLY A 533 -8.83 -19.35 -15.30
C GLY A 533 -10.00 -20.26 -14.92
N VAL A 534 -10.19 -20.44 -13.63
CA VAL A 534 -11.38 -21.07 -13.02
C VAL A 534 -11.75 -20.30 -11.75
N SER A 535 -12.97 -20.49 -11.26
CA SER A 535 -13.40 -19.98 -9.95
C SER A 535 -12.59 -20.61 -8.82
N PHE A 536 -12.49 -19.89 -7.68
CA PHE A 536 -11.94 -20.41 -6.43
C PHE A 536 -12.90 -20.11 -5.26
N PRO A 537 -12.71 -20.70 -4.07
CA PRO A 537 -13.67 -20.56 -2.98
C PRO A 537 -13.93 -19.11 -2.57
N ALA A 538 -15.19 -18.78 -2.27
CA ALA A 538 -15.58 -17.44 -1.79
C ALA A 538 -14.90 -17.06 -0.47
N THR A 539 -14.49 -18.02 0.34
CA THR A 539 -13.72 -17.84 1.57
C THR A 539 -12.41 -17.10 1.34
N HIS A 540 -11.82 -17.19 0.12
CA HIS A 540 -10.61 -16.46 -0.26
C HIS A 540 -10.86 -14.94 -0.53
N CYS A 541 -12.09 -14.45 -0.40
CA CYS A 541 -12.35 -13.01 -0.39
C CYS A 541 -11.83 -12.30 0.88
N VAL A 542 -11.44 -13.02 1.91
CA VAL A 542 -10.64 -12.57 3.04
C VAL A 542 -9.44 -13.50 3.21
N PHE A 543 -8.32 -12.96 3.66
CA PHE A 543 -7.13 -13.77 3.96
C PHE A 543 -7.26 -14.45 5.32
N ALA A 544 -6.49 -15.52 5.52
CA ALA A 544 -6.37 -16.17 6.81
C ALA A 544 -5.70 -15.26 7.85
N ILE A 545 -6.14 -15.35 9.09
CA ILE A 545 -5.33 -14.89 10.23
C ILE A 545 -4.09 -15.81 10.29
N PRO A 546 -2.87 -15.28 10.52
CA PRO A 546 -1.68 -16.12 10.64
C PRO A 546 -1.86 -17.26 11.63
N ALA A 547 -1.46 -18.48 11.24
CA ALA A 547 -1.64 -19.67 12.08
C ALA A 547 -0.96 -19.50 13.46
N ASN A 548 0.20 -18.81 13.51
CA ASN A 548 0.91 -18.54 14.76
C ASN A 548 0.09 -17.66 15.71
N ASP A 549 -0.64 -16.67 15.20
CA ASP A 549 -1.50 -15.81 16.01
C ASP A 549 -2.70 -16.58 16.58
N ILE A 550 -3.32 -17.45 15.78
CA ILE A 550 -4.41 -18.33 16.26
C ILE A 550 -3.93 -19.22 17.41
N ILE A 551 -2.68 -19.74 17.33
CA ILE A 551 -2.10 -20.58 18.40
C ILE A 551 -1.78 -19.73 19.64
N ALA A 552 -1.23 -18.52 19.44
CA ALA A 552 -0.77 -17.66 20.54
C ALA A 552 -1.91 -16.94 21.28
N ASN A 553 -3.01 -16.65 20.60
CA ASN A 553 -4.13 -15.86 21.16
C ASN A 553 -5.44 -16.65 21.16
N PRO A 554 -5.88 -17.20 22.31
CA PRO A 554 -7.09 -18.02 22.40
C PRO A 554 -8.40 -17.24 22.16
N ASN A 555 -8.34 -15.90 22.10
CA ASN A 555 -9.49 -15.05 21.79
C ASN A 555 -9.79 -14.99 20.28
N LEU A 556 -8.92 -15.54 19.44
CA LEU A 556 -9.07 -15.50 17.99
C LEU A 556 -9.77 -16.74 17.46
N LYS A 557 -10.55 -16.53 16.44
CA LYS A 557 -11.13 -17.57 15.60
C LYS A 557 -10.70 -17.34 14.16
N GLN A 558 -10.22 -18.41 13.50
CA GLN A 558 -9.83 -18.35 12.10
C GLN A 558 -10.99 -17.97 11.19
N ASN A 559 -10.69 -17.29 10.10
CA ASN A 559 -11.64 -17.02 9.03
C ASN A 559 -12.12 -18.33 8.39
N GLU A 560 -13.37 -18.35 7.92
CA GLU A 560 -13.96 -19.52 7.28
C GLU A 560 -13.14 -19.98 6.06
N GLY A 561 -12.90 -21.27 5.95
CA GLY A 561 -12.16 -21.88 4.84
C GLY A 561 -10.67 -22.09 5.07
N TYR A 562 -10.14 -21.74 6.26
CA TYR A 562 -8.73 -21.90 6.61
C TYR A 562 -8.51 -22.76 7.85
#